data_04a5986236243f22b882f4e1f806ee49
#
_entry.id   04a5986236243f22b882f4e1f806ee49
#
_cell.length_a   1.000
_cell.length_b   1.000
_cell.length_c   1.000
_cell.angle_alpha   90.00
_cell.angle_beta   90.00
_cell.angle_gamma   90.00
#
_symmetry.space_group_name_H-M   'P 1'
#
loop_
_entity.id
_entity.type
_entity.pdbx_description
1 polymer ?
#
loop_
_entity_poly.entity_id
_entity_poly.type
_entity_poly.pdbx_seq_one_letter_code
_entity_poly.pdbx_strand_id
1 'polypeptide(L)'
;MKTLRLILPLVCFIAALRAATVESRITAVTVYPDRAVVTRTASLDVTEPGPVEMVFENLPYSIVDQSLQVAGRGTAQATILDVTAREAYLTATSDGRIKSLQDELRDLQEQQQVLTDRSAVIEQQRDFLVTIIRPPAVTTDTPGQGVEDWTKLLTFYSEQFDKLHAEQQSLGAQHDDLDAKITAVQKQMADLGGANGRSVKHIIVRLTAASPGHLEVALSYAVPGASWSPSYDARVLSTDRAVQLGYFGVVHQRTGEDWTNVELTLSTARPSLGGAPPQLSPWMVDVMQAQVISEKEDALAIRKYEVSADADAGYRALEEMKATRINQDLSFSVATLDAQATSASFKIPVVSTVPSDNSPQKVPITSVRLADVPEYLAIPKQLAAAFLTAKVTNSSDFPLLAGAMNVFLDDIFVSASSLRTVMPGEKFDLALGVDDAIAITHKLNNRFSEDTGLIDKGKRVTYDYTLTVQNNKKTFERVVLLDQVPVSRNEKIVVTLIAPDATEVKPEADGTLKWTLDLKPGEKRELPLKFSIERPSAVAVAGLE
;
A
#
# COMPACT_ATOMS: atom_id res chain seq x y z
N MET A 1 24.77 4.82 -92.59
CA MET A 1 23.86 4.24 -91.64
C MET A 1 24.32 4.66 -90.23
N LYS A 2 23.63 5.70 -89.66
CA LYS A 2 23.95 6.21 -88.29
C LYS A 2 22.93 5.62 -87.31
N THR A 3 23.37 4.76 -86.42
CA THR A 3 22.56 4.18 -85.38
C THR A 3 22.43 5.19 -84.24
N LEU A 4 21.21 5.74 -84.05
CA LEU A 4 20.83 6.63 -82.97
C LEU A 4 20.55 5.76 -81.70
N ARG A 5 21.44 5.81 -80.68
CA ARG A 5 21.18 5.20 -79.37
C ARG A 5 20.30 6.12 -78.52
N LEU A 6 19.06 5.70 -78.33
CA LEU A 6 18.11 6.32 -77.39
C LEU A 6 18.53 5.97 -75.96
N ILE A 7 19.05 6.95 -75.20
CA ILE A 7 19.32 6.83 -73.78
C ILE A 7 18.02 7.22 -73.06
N LEU A 8 17.32 6.22 -72.48
CA LEU A 8 16.16 6.41 -71.63
C LEU A 8 16.65 6.82 -70.23
N PRO A 9 16.27 7.99 -69.65
CA PRO A 9 16.69 8.33 -68.30
C PRO A 9 15.89 7.47 -67.31
N LEU A 10 16.55 6.70 -66.48
CA LEU A 10 16.02 5.97 -65.34
C LEU A 10 15.68 7.00 -64.25
N VAL A 11 14.43 7.44 -64.20
CA VAL A 11 13.92 8.30 -63.12
C VAL A 11 13.77 7.40 -61.88
N CYS A 12 14.76 7.47 -61.02
CA CYS A 12 14.70 6.84 -59.70
C CYS A 12 13.71 7.65 -58.84
N PHE A 13 12.46 7.17 -58.71
CA PHE A 13 11.48 7.71 -57.77
C PHE A 13 11.98 7.40 -56.35
N ILE A 14 12.68 8.33 -55.72
CA ILE A 14 12.95 8.29 -54.30
C ILE A 14 11.61 8.57 -53.61
N ALA A 15 10.91 7.52 -53.18
CA ALA A 15 9.75 7.65 -52.31
C ALA A 15 10.22 8.32 -51.01
N ALA A 16 9.88 9.57 -50.82
CA ALA A 16 10.18 10.30 -49.60
C ALA A 16 9.39 9.66 -48.45
N LEU A 17 10.09 9.11 -47.49
CA LEU A 17 9.51 8.60 -46.26
C LEU A 17 8.87 9.78 -45.52
N ARG A 18 7.53 9.81 -45.42
CA ARG A 18 6.80 10.85 -44.67
C ARG A 18 6.75 10.43 -43.20
N ALA A 19 7.59 11.00 -42.37
CA ALA A 19 7.49 10.89 -40.93
C ALA A 19 6.43 11.88 -40.41
N ALA A 20 5.39 11.39 -39.77
CA ALA A 20 4.36 12.20 -39.13
C ALA A 20 4.41 11.96 -37.62
N THR A 21 4.76 12.99 -36.85
CA THR A 21 4.53 12.99 -35.40
C THR A 21 3.02 13.07 -35.19
N VAL A 22 2.49 12.10 -34.43
CA VAL A 22 1.03 12.00 -34.20
C VAL A 22 0.71 12.32 -32.75
N GLU A 23 -0.32 13.15 -32.56
CA GLU A 23 -0.90 13.34 -31.24
C GLU A 23 -1.67 12.09 -30.84
N SER A 24 -1.36 11.53 -29.67
CA SER A 24 -1.96 10.30 -29.20
C SER A 24 -2.54 10.48 -27.80
N ARG A 25 -3.62 9.75 -27.53
CA ARG A 25 -4.27 9.72 -26.22
C ARG A 25 -4.37 8.31 -25.67
N ILE A 26 -4.25 8.14 -24.35
CA ILE A 26 -4.52 6.87 -23.69
C ILE A 26 -6.04 6.65 -23.70
N THR A 27 -6.47 5.51 -24.22
CA THR A 27 -7.90 5.17 -24.36
C THR A 27 -8.30 4.04 -23.42
N ALA A 28 -7.40 3.06 -23.17
CA ALA A 28 -7.68 1.95 -22.30
C ALA A 28 -6.44 1.54 -21.51
N VAL A 29 -6.66 1.06 -20.28
CA VAL A 29 -5.61 0.55 -19.41
C VAL A 29 -6.08 -0.74 -18.74
N THR A 30 -5.26 -1.80 -18.80
CA THR A 30 -5.45 -3.01 -18.01
C THR A 30 -4.40 -3.06 -16.91
N VAL A 31 -4.83 -3.00 -15.64
CA VAL A 31 -3.93 -3.04 -14.50
C VAL A 31 -3.84 -4.47 -13.95
N TYR A 32 -2.63 -4.97 -13.86
CA TYR A 32 -2.25 -6.25 -13.27
C TYR A 32 -1.68 -6.03 -11.84
N PRO A 33 -1.39 -7.10 -11.07
CA PRO A 33 -0.84 -6.94 -9.72
C PRO A 33 0.54 -6.25 -9.67
N ASP A 34 1.31 -6.21 -10.78
CA ASP A 34 2.70 -5.73 -10.82
C ASP A 34 3.02 -4.78 -11.99
N ARG A 35 2.06 -4.55 -12.88
CA ARG A 35 2.24 -3.70 -14.08
C ARG A 35 0.90 -3.25 -14.66
N ALA A 36 0.96 -2.35 -15.65
CA ALA A 36 -0.19 -2.07 -16.50
C ALA A 36 0.13 -2.36 -17.98
N VAL A 37 -0.90 -2.66 -18.74
CA VAL A 37 -0.88 -2.58 -20.20
C VAL A 37 -1.72 -1.37 -20.61
N VAL A 38 -1.04 -0.39 -21.21
CA VAL A 38 -1.63 0.87 -21.66
C VAL A 38 -1.87 0.80 -23.15
N THR A 39 -3.04 1.22 -23.60
CA THR A 39 -3.38 1.34 -25.03
C THR A 39 -3.62 2.81 -25.36
N ARG A 40 -2.86 3.31 -26.32
CA ARG A 40 -2.97 4.66 -26.86
C ARG A 40 -3.48 4.61 -28.28
N THR A 41 -4.29 5.59 -28.67
CA THR A 41 -4.76 5.72 -30.04
C THR A 41 -4.29 7.04 -30.64
N ALA A 42 -3.90 6.98 -31.90
CA ALA A 42 -3.59 8.12 -32.74
C ALA A 42 -4.28 7.97 -34.10
N SER A 43 -4.67 9.08 -34.69
CA SER A 43 -5.30 9.11 -36.01
C SER A 43 -4.42 9.82 -37.02
N LEU A 44 -4.43 9.33 -38.25
CA LEU A 44 -3.71 9.91 -39.37
C LEU A 44 -4.56 9.84 -40.63
N ASP A 45 -4.64 10.95 -41.38
CA ASP A 45 -5.24 10.99 -42.69
C ASP A 45 -4.16 10.74 -43.77
N VAL A 46 -4.27 9.59 -44.41
CA VAL A 46 -3.39 9.20 -45.51
C VAL A 46 -3.95 9.79 -46.80
N THR A 47 -3.20 10.70 -47.39
CA THR A 47 -3.60 11.39 -48.64
C THR A 47 -3.18 10.65 -49.89
N GLU A 48 -2.08 9.88 -49.84
CA GLU A 48 -1.50 9.17 -50.98
C GLU A 48 -1.01 7.78 -50.56
N PRO A 49 -1.13 6.77 -51.44
CA PRO A 49 -0.51 5.46 -51.18
C PRO A 49 1.01 5.56 -51.05
N GLY A 50 1.61 4.75 -50.14
CA GLY A 50 3.04 4.70 -49.96
C GLY A 50 3.48 4.39 -48.52
N PRO A 51 4.80 4.44 -48.25
CA PRO A 51 5.33 4.25 -46.94
C PRO A 51 5.03 5.45 -46.01
N VAL A 52 4.57 5.15 -44.80
CA VAL A 52 4.23 6.13 -43.78
C VAL A 52 4.92 5.73 -42.49
N GLU A 53 5.50 6.70 -41.79
CA GLU A 53 6.10 6.53 -40.47
C GLU A 53 5.29 7.36 -39.46
N MET A 54 4.68 6.69 -38.46
CA MET A 54 3.97 7.34 -37.36
C MET A 54 4.87 7.31 -36.13
N VAL A 55 5.10 8.47 -35.51
CA VAL A 55 5.95 8.59 -34.33
C VAL A 55 5.09 8.97 -33.13
N PHE A 56 5.04 8.08 -32.13
CA PHE A 56 4.48 8.35 -30.82
C PHE A 56 5.62 8.86 -29.93
N GLU A 57 5.55 10.12 -29.53
CA GLU A 57 6.61 10.78 -28.79
C GLU A 57 6.36 10.81 -27.28
N ASN A 58 7.43 10.99 -26.53
CA ASN A 58 7.39 11.26 -25.07
C ASN A 58 6.71 10.18 -24.23
N LEU A 59 6.87 8.90 -24.60
CA LEU A 59 6.38 7.79 -23.80
C LEU A 59 7.33 7.46 -22.64
N PRO A 60 6.85 6.82 -21.57
CA PRO A 60 7.68 6.44 -20.43
C PRO A 60 8.91 5.60 -20.84
N TYR A 61 10.06 5.94 -20.29
CA TYR A 61 11.29 5.17 -20.51
C TYR A 61 11.17 3.72 -20.04
N SER A 62 10.34 3.46 -19.02
CA SER A 62 10.16 2.15 -18.40
C SER A 62 9.33 1.15 -19.23
N ILE A 63 8.85 1.54 -20.41
CA ILE A 63 8.11 0.63 -21.32
C ILE A 63 8.95 -0.62 -21.62
N VAL A 64 8.29 -1.78 -21.54
CA VAL A 64 8.87 -3.07 -21.92
C VAL A 64 8.79 -3.22 -23.45
N ASP A 65 9.93 -3.07 -24.15
CA ASP A 65 9.96 -3.04 -25.62
C ASP A 65 9.37 -4.29 -26.28
N GLN A 66 9.58 -5.45 -25.67
CA GLN A 66 9.05 -6.74 -26.16
C GLN A 66 7.52 -6.85 -26.07
N SER A 67 6.87 -5.95 -25.34
CA SER A 67 5.42 -5.93 -25.18
C SER A 67 4.70 -5.05 -26.19
N LEU A 68 5.44 -4.36 -27.05
CA LEU A 68 4.86 -3.45 -28.04
C LEU A 68 3.96 -4.21 -29.01
N GLN A 69 2.71 -3.79 -29.11
CA GLN A 69 1.72 -4.33 -30.04
C GLN A 69 1.02 -3.15 -30.74
N VAL A 70 0.79 -3.31 -32.04
CA VAL A 70 0.13 -2.28 -32.86
C VAL A 70 -1.02 -2.92 -33.62
N ALA A 71 -2.16 -2.25 -33.59
CA ALA A 71 -3.32 -2.59 -34.40
C ALA A 71 -3.80 -1.33 -35.13
N GLY A 72 -4.24 -1.49 -36.37
CA GLY A 72 -4.76 -0.40 -37.19
C GLY A 72 -6.20 -0.69 -37.63
N ARG A 73 -7.02 0.35 -37.67
CA ARG A 73 -8.38 0.31 -38.25
C ARG A 73 -8.66 1.62 -38.99
N GLY A 74 -9.53 1.57 -39.97
CA GLY A 74 -9.91 2.76 -40.69
C GLY A 74 -10.37 2.48 -42.11
N THR A 75 -10.51 3.52 -42.90
CA THR A 75 -10.89 3.45 -44.33
C THR A 75 -9.67 3.31 -45.26
N ALA A 76 -8.46 3.72 -44.81
CA ALA A 76 -7.22 3.48 -45.50
C ALA A 76 -6.81 2.01 -45.38
N GLN A 77 -6.46 1.37 -46.50
CA GLN A 77 -5.88 0.04 -46.50
C GLN A 77 -4.38 0.19 -46.19
N ALA A 78 -3.96 -0.25 -45.02
CA ALA A 78 -2.57 -0.16 -44.58
C ALA A 78 -2.07 -1.46 -44.00
N THR A 79 -0.77 -1.76 -44.22
CA THR A 79 -0.07 -2.91 -43.63
C THR A 79 1.01 -2.38 -42.69
N ILE A 80 0.99 -2.82 -41.45
CA ILE A 80 2.02 -2.51 -40.47
C ILE A 80 3.26 -3.38 -40.81
N LEU A 81 4.39 -2.73 -40.98
CA LEU A 81 5.65 -3.37 -41.37
C LEU A 81 6.52 -3.66 -40.15
N ASP A 82 6.65 -2.67 -39.26
CA ASP A 82 7.60 -2.71 -38.15
C ASP A 82 7.19 -1.74 -37.04
N VAL A 83 7.60 -2.07 -35.79
CA VAL A 83 7.44 -1.23 -34.60
C VAL A 83 8.75 -1.18 -33.85
N THR A 84 9.32 0.01 -33.67
CA THR A 84 10.63 0.18 -33.04
C THR A 84 10.57 1.21 -31.93
N ALA A 85 11.20 0.93 -30.78
CA ALA A 85 11.43 1.89 -29.70
C ALA A 85 12.78 2.59 -29.89
N ARG A 86 12.82 3.91 -29.74
CA ARG A 86 14.06 4.71 -29.68
C ARG A 86 14.09 5.52 -28.40
N GLU A 87 15.23 5.52 -27.75
CA GLU A 87 15.44 6.39 -26.59
C GLU A 87 15.70 7.83 -27.05
N ALA A 88 15.11 8.77 -26.32
CA ALA A 88 15.32 10.19 -26.52
C ALA A 88 15.53 10.88 -25.17
N TYR A 89 16.37 11.91 -25.17
CA TYR A 89 16.64 12.70 -23.98
C TYR A 89 16.01 14.08 -24.15
N LEU A 90 15.12 14.44 -23.25
CA LEU A 90 14.50 15.76 -23.25
C LEU A 90 15.45 16.77 -22.57
N THR A 91 15.56 17.95 -23.15
CA THR A 91 16.31 19.07 -22.54
C THR A 91 15.59 19.65 -21.32
N ALA A 92 14.26 19.48 -21.26
CA ALA A 92 13.42 19.81 -20.13
C ALA A 92 12.39 18.69 -19.93
N THR A 93 11.95 18.47 -18.69
CA THR A 93 10.91 17.49 -18.38
C THR A 93 9.58 17.90 -19.03
N SER A 94 8.90 16.96 -19.67
CA SER A 94 7.56 17.19 -20.26
C SER A 94 6.45 17.16 -19.20
N ASP A 95 6.72 16.60 -18.02
CA ASP A 95 5.78 16.58 -16.91
C ASP A 95 5.68 17.96 -16.27
N GLY A 96 4.54 18.62 -16.45
CA GLY A 96 4.27 19.97 -15.92
C GLY A 96 4.41 20.04 -14.39
N ARG A 97 4.13 18.95 -13.67
CA ARG A 97 4.23 18.86 -12.22
C ARG A 97 5.69 18.78 -11.75
N ILE A 98 6.50 17.96 -12.41
CA ILE A 98 7.94 17.91 -12.12
C ILE A 98 8.58 19.26 -12.45
N LYS A 99 8.18 19.90 -13.56
CA LYS A 99 8.68 21.23 -13.92
C LYS A 99 8.34 22.27 -12.86
N SER A 100 7.10 22.32 -12.35
CA SER A 100 6.72 23.25 -11.29
C SER A 100 7.51 23.04 -10.00
N LEU A 101 7.77 21.78 -9.62
CA LEU A 101 8.60 21.45 -8.46
C LEU A 101 10.07 21.82 -8.68
N GLN A 102 10.59 21.71 -9.90
CA GLN A 102 11.96 22.16 -10.23
C GLN A 102 12.08 23.68 -10.13
N ASP A 103 11.08 24.43 -10.59
CA ASP A 103 11.04 25.87 -10.48
C ASP A 103 10.95 26.30 -9.00
N GLU A 104 10.08 25.66 -8.21
CA GLU A 104 9.98 25.87 -6.75
C GLU A 104 11.29 25.55 -6.02
N LEU A 105 11.93 24.44 -6.34
CA LEU A 105 13.22 24.08 -5.75
C LEU A 105 14.29 25.12 -6.04
N ARG A 106 14.35 25.62 -7.28
CA ARG A 106 15.29 26.69 -7.65
C ARG A 106 15.03 27.95 -6.85
N ASP A 107 13.77 28.38 -6.75
CA ASP A 107 13.41 29.61 -6.01
C ASP A 107 13.74 29.48 -4.51
N LEU A 108 13.53 28.30 -3.91
CA LEU A 108 13.93 28.05 -2.52
C LEU A 108 15.45 28.04 -2.34
N GLN A 109 16.21 27.49 -3.28
CA GLN A 109 17.68 27.52 -3.26
C GLN A 109 18.24 28.93 -3.43
N GLU A 110 17.63 29.76 -4.27
CA GLU A 110 18.00 31.18 -4.40
C GLU A 110 17.76 31.94 -3.09
N GLN A 111 16.61 31.69 -2.42
CA GLN A 111 16.33 32.26 -1.10
C GLN A 111 17.37 31.82 -0.05
N GLN A 112 17.74 30.55 -0.04
CA GLN A 112 18.76 30.01 0.87
C GLN A 112 20.12 30.66 0.64
N GLN A 113 20.50 30.88 -0.62
CA GLN A 113 21.75 31.58 -0.97
C GLN A 113 21.78 33.03 -0.41
N VAL A 114 20.66 33.74 -0.52
CA VAL A 114 20.55 35.12 0.04
C VAL A 114 20.73 35.11 1.56
N LEU A 115 20.18 34.13 2.28
CA LEU A 115 20.40 34.02 3.73
C LEU A 115 21.85 33.69 4.08
N THR A 116 22.47 32.80 3.28
CA THR A 116 23.90 32.45 3.43
C THR A 116 24.80 33.67 3.25
N ASP A 117 24.55 34.44 2.20
CA ASP A 117 25.31 35.68 1.94
C ASP A 117 25.13 36.72 3.07
N ARG A 118 23.90 36.83 3.60
CA ARG A 118 23.60 37.70 4.74
C ARG A 118 24.33 37.26 6.01
N SER A 119 24.35 35.94 6.28
CA SER A 119 25.10 35.39 7.41
C SER A 119 26.60 35.69 7.31
N ALA A 120 27.18 35.58 6.12
CA ALA A 120 28.58 35.89 5.88
C ALA A 120 28.88 37.39 6.16
N VAL A 121 27.99 38.32 5.79
CA VAL A 121 28.12 39.75 6.11
C VAL A 121 28.09 39.98 7.61
N ILE A 122 27.18 39.32 8.34
CA ILE A 122 27.10 39.45 9.82
C ILE A 122 28.38 38.92 10.46
N GLU A 123 28.91 37.80 9.98
CA GLU A 123 30.16 37.26 10.49
C GLU A 123 31.34 38.20 10.28
N GLN A 124 31.47 38.84 9.10
CA GLN A 124 32.45 39.86 8.84
C GLN A 124 32.30 41.08 9.75
N GLN A 125 31.07 41.55 10.01
CA GLN A 125 30.80 42.64 10.93
C GLN A 125 31.19 42.28 12.37
N ARG A 126 30.92 41.05 12.80
CA ARG A 126 31.32 40.56 14.12
C ARG A 126 32.83 40.50 14.26
N ASP A 127 33.54 39.98 13.27
CA ASP A 127 35.02 39.94 13.25
C ASP A 127 35.63 41.31 13.26
N PHE A 128 35.03 42.29 12.55
CA PHE A 128 35.43 43.67 12.60
C PHE A 128 35.28 44.26 14.01
N LEU A 129 34.13 44.03 14.68
CA LEU A 129 33.92 44.48 16.06
C LEU A 129 34.95 43.88 17.03
N VAL A 130 35.27 42.59 16.89
CA VAL A 130 36.29 41.89 17.70
C VAL A 130 37.67 42.51 17.46
N THR A 131 37.98 42.90 16.21
CA THR A 131 39.28 43.51 15.85
C THR A 131 39.45 44.89 16.46
N ILE A 132 38.40 45.70 16.55
CA ILE A 132 38.44 47.06 17.17
C ILE A 132 38.79 46.99 18.66
N ILE A 133 38.37 45.98 19.39
CA ILE A 133 38.60 45.81 20.84
C ILE A 133 39.99 45.24 21.15
N ARG A 134 40.67 44.65 20.16
CA ARG A 134 42.01 44.12 20.38
C ARG A 134 42.96 45.27 20.66
N PRO A 135 43.51 45.39 21.90
CA PRO A 135 44.37 46.51 22.18
C PRO A 135 45.59 46.52 21.24
N PRO A 136 45.98 47.68 20.66
CA PRO A 136 47.21 47.71 19.92
C PRO A 136 48.35 47.35 20.88
N ALA A 137 49.36 46.66 20.35
CA ALA A 137 50.55 46.32 21.13
C ALA A 137 51.06 47.57 21.82
N VAL A 138 51.14 47.51 23.16
CA VAL A 138 51.47 48.67 24.05
C VAL A 138 52.75 49.35 23.58
N THR A 139 52.60 50.48 22.93
CA THR A 139 53.67 51.49 22.84
C THR A 139 53.43 52.48 23.96
N THR A 140 54.42 52.67 24.80
CA THR A 140 54.42 53.34 26.11
C THR A 140 54.21 54.86 26.09
N ASP A 141 53.64 55.43 25.05
CA ASP A 141 53.56 56.91 24.90
C ASP A 141 52.19 57.44 24.43
N THR A 142 51.10 56.82 24.78
CA THR A 142 49.75 57.36 24.50
C THR A 142 49.12 57.88 25.81
N PRO A 143 48.58 59.14 25.86
CA PRO A 143 47.87 59.66 27.04
C PRO A 143 46.68 58.75 27.30
N GLY A 144 46.51 58.27 28.57
CA GLY A 144 45.49 57.30 28.98
C GLY A 144 44.08 57.77 28.59
N GLN A 145 43.38 56.95 27.79
CA GLN A 145 41.96 57.08 27.59
C GLN A 145 41.28 56.95 28.96
N GLY A 146 40.35 57.86 29.28
CA GLY A 146 39.67 57.90 30.56
C GLY A 146 38.73 56.65 30.70
N VAL A 147 38.48 56.23 31.94
CA VAL A 147 37.60 55.12 32.26
C VAL A 147 36.20 55.27 31.61
N GLU A 148 35.77 56.51 31.42
CA GLU A 148 34.49 56.89 30.79
C GLU A 148 34.43 56.51 29.29
N ASP A 149 35.52 56.63 28.56
CA ASP A 149 35.61 56.30 27.14
C ASP A 149 35.63 54.80 26.94
N TRP A 150 36.23 54.03 27.82
CA TRP A 150 36.17 52.58 27.84
C TRP A 150 34.77 52.08 28.15
N THR A 151 34.05 52.73 29.07
CA THR A 151 32.67 52.37 29.39
C THR A 151 31.74 52.59 28.18
N LYS A 152 31.86 53.70 27.48
CA LYS A 152 31.13 54.02 26.26
C LYS A 152 31.42 53.00 25.14
N LEU A 153 32.68 52.60 24.96
CA LEU A 153 33.11 51.66 23.97
C LEU A 153 32.54 50.26 24.27
N LEU A 154 32.57 49.82 25.53
CA LEU A 154 32.02 48.54 25.95
C LEU A 154 30.50 48.50 25.78
N THR A 155 29.79 49.57 26.12
CA THR A 155 28.35 49.68 25.92
C THR A 155 28.01 49.58 24.43
N PHE A 156 28.68 50.34 23.58
CA PHE A 156 28.49 50.29 22.12
C PHE A 156 28.76 48.90 21.57
N TYR A 157 29.83 48.24 22.01
CA TYR A 157 30.17 46.89 21.59
C TYR A 157 29.09 45.89 21.97
N SER A 158 28.66 45.90 23.24
CA SER A 158 27.61 45.00 23.73
C SER A 158 26.34 45.19 22.93
N GLU A 159 25.88 46.41 22.73
CA GLU A 159 24.67 46.70 21.95
C GLU A 159 24.76 46.20 20.49
N GLN A 160 25.91 46.41 19.83
CA GLN A 160 26.08 45.95 18.44
C GLN A 160 26.21 44.43 18.37
N PHE A 161 26.93 43.81 19.32
CA PHE A 161 27.09 42.37 19.37
C PHE A 161 25.76 41.65 19.62
N ASP A 162 24.94 42.19 20.54
CA ASP A 162 23.61 41.64 20.82
C ASP A 162 22.68 41.71 19.60
N LYS A 163 22.73 42.82 18.84
CA LYS A 163 21.98 42.98 17.59
C LYS A 163 22.40 41.96 16.54
N LEU A 164 23.71 41.81 16.30
CA LEU A 164 24.24 40.87 15.33
C LEU A 164 23.92 39.43 15.73
N HIS A 165 23.98 39.13 17.04
CA HIS A 165 23.63 37.80 17.53
C HIS A 165 22.15 37.48 17.35
N ALA A 166 21.26 38.42 17.64
CA ALA A 166 19.81 38.24 17.41
C ALA A 166 19.48 38.07 15.91
N GLU A 167 20.16 38.85 15.04
CA GLU A 167 20.01 38.71 13.60
C GLU A 167 20.52 37.35 13.11
N GLN A 168 21.65 36.87 13.60
CA GLN A 168 22.22 35.55 13.29
C GLN A 168 21.27 34.42 13.69
N GLN A 169 20.67 34.50 14.89
CA GLN A 169 19.68 33.51 15.33
C GLN A 169 18.44 33.51 14.43
N SER A 170 17.95 34.69 14.05
CA SER A 170 16.81 34.82 13.14
C SER A 170 17.09 34.19 11.76
N LEU A 171 18.28 34.43 11.21
CA LEU A 171 18.72 33.86 9.94
C LEU A 171 18.87 32.33 10.04
N GLY A 172 19.38 31.82 11.17
CA GLY A 172 19.47 30.38 11.42
C GLY A 172 18.10 29.72 11.37
N ALA A 173 17.11 30.29 12.06
CA ALA A 173 15.75 29.75 12.04
C ALA A 173 15.10 29.78 10.64
N GLN A 174 15.36 30.84 9.85
CA GLN A 174 14.88 30.91 8.46
C GLN A 174 15.57 29.90 7.55
N HIS A 175 16.87 29.65 7.77
CA HIS A 175 17.62 28.64 7.03
C HIS A 175 17.08 27.25 7.28
N ASP A 176 16.81 26.88 8.54
CA ASP A 176 16.23 25.59 8.91
C ASP A 176 14.84 25.38 8.29
N ASP A 177 14.00 26.41 8.23
CA ASP A 177 12.68 26.36 7.58
C ASP A 177 12.81 26.14 6.06
N LEU A 178 13.77 26.82 5.40
CA LEU A 178 14.03 26.61 3.98
C LEU A 178 14.59 25.21 3.69
N ASP A 179 15.48 24.70 4.54
CA ASP A 179 16.02 23.33 4.41
C ASP A 179 14.91 22.28 4.50
N ALA A 180 13.97 22.45 5.43
CA ALA A 180 12.81 21.57 5.55
C ALA A 180 11.94 21.61 4.28
N LYS A 181 11.69 22.79 3.71
CA LYS A 181 10.93 22.96 2.46
C LYS A 181 11.66 22.35 1.26
N ILE A 182 12.96 22.60 1.12
CA ILE A 182 13.81 22.01 0.07
C ILE A 182 13.75 20.47 0.14
N THR A 183 13.90 19.91 1.34
CA THR A 183 13.82 18.47 1.56
C THR A 183 12.45 17.89 1.17
N ALA A 184 11.37 18.60 1.51
CA ALA A 184 10.01 18.17 1.15
C ALA A 184 9.78 18.18 -0.36
N VAL A 185 10.22 19.22 -1.07
CA VAL A 185 10.13 19.33 -2.54
C VAL A 185 10.98 18.25 -3.22
N GLN A 186 12.21 18.01 -2.74
CA GLN A 186 13.07 16.95 -3.26
C GLN A 186 12.45 15.56 -3.08
N LYS A 187 11.82 15.31 -1.94
CA LYS A 187 11.09 14.06 -1.70
C LYS A 187 9.91 13.90 -2.67
N GLN A 188 9.11 14.94 -2.87
CA GLN A 188 8.02 14.92 -3.84
C GLN A 188 8.52 14.66 -5.27
N MET A 189 9.64 15.27 -5.66
CA MET A 189 10.27 14.99 -6.96
C MET A 189 10.76 13.54 -7.08
N ALA A 190 11.33 12.98 -6.02
CA ALA A 190 11.78 11.58 -5.99
C ALA A 190 10.59 10.61 -6.10
N ASP A 191 9.48 10.92 -5.42
CA ASP A 191 8.24 10.14 -5.48
C ASP A 191 7.62 10.14 -6.88
N LEU A 192 7.78 11.23 -7.64
CA LEU A 192 7.33 11.36 -9.04
C LEU A 192 8.30 10.79 -10.08
N GLY A 193 9.38 10.11 -9.70
CA GLY A 193 10.29 9.42 -10.61
C GLY A 193 11.63 10.10 -10.89
N GLY A 194 11.97 11.18 -10.18
CA GLY A 194 13.32 11.73 -10.06
C GLY A 194 14.04 12.03 -11.38
N ALA A 195 15.33 11.67 -11.43
CA ALA A 195 16.23 11.96 -12.56
C ALA A 195 15.85 11.27 -13.91
N ASN A 196 14.98 10.25 -13.89
CA ASN A 196 14.53 9.56 -15.09
C ASN A 196 13.50 10.36 -15.91
N GLY A 197 12.98 11.48 -15.40
CA GLY A 197 12.02 12.33 -16.11
C GLY A 197 12.55 13.03 -17.38
N ARG A 198 13.85 12.89 -17.68
CA ARG A 198 14.45 13.41 -18.92
C ARG A 198 14.63 12.36 -20.01
N SER A 199 14.57 11.07 -19.65
CA SER A 199 14.66 9.97 -20.62
C SER A 199 13.25 9.53 -20.99
N VAL A 200 12.96 9.53 -22.28
CA VAL A 200 11.68 9.09 -22.84
C VAL A 200 11.92 8.12 -23.98
N LYS A 201 10.87 7.42 -24.38
CA LYS A 201 10.90 6.60 -25.60
C LYS A 201 10.01 7.21 -26.67
N HIS A 202 10.50 7.20 -27.90
CA HIS A 202 9.70 7.42 -29.09
C HIS A 202 9.43 6.08 -29.75
N ILE A 203 8.16 5.75 -29.96
CA ILE A 203 7.75 4.53 -30.64
C ILE A 203 7.44 4.86 -32.10
N ILE A 204 8.18 4.25 -32.99
CA ILE A 204 8.07 4.45 -34.42
C ILE A 204 7.33 3.26 -35.02
N VAL A 205 6.18 3.53 -35.62
CA VAL A 205 5.36 2.56 -36.34
C VAL A 205 5.51 2.81 -37.82
N ARG A 206 6.10 1.85 -38.54
CA ARG A 206 6.20 1.90 -40.00
C ARG A 206 5.09 1.09 -40.62
N LEU A 207 4.40 1.70 -41.57
CA LEU A 207 3.33 1.06 -42.29
C LEU A 207 3.37 1.46 -43.77
N THR A 208 2.75 0.67 -44.61
CA THR A 208 2.53 1.00 -46.03
C THR A 208 1.05 1.09 -46.28
N ALA A 209 0.59 2.25 -46.75
CA ALA A 209 -0.77 2.47 -47.17
C ALA A 209 -0.95 2.12 -48.63
N ALA A 210 -1.92 1.28 -48.95
CA ALA A 210 -2.29 0.90 -50.30
C ALA A 210 -3.33 1.85 -50.91
N SER A 211 -4.13 2.55 -50.09
CA SER A 211 -5.13 3.52 -50.49
C SER A 211 -5.18 4.72 -49.56
N PRO A 212 -5.58 5.91 -50.05
CA PRO A 212 -5.90 7.05 -49.22
C PRO A 212 -7.08 6.76 -48.29
N GLY A 213 -7.14 7.47 -47.17
CA GLY A 213 -8.24 7.37 -46.23
C GLY A 213 -7.80 7.67 -44.78
N HIS A 214 -8.74 7.56 -43.87
CA HIS A 214 -8.50 7.73 -42.45
C HIS A 214 -7.94 6.45 -41.85
N LEU A 215 -6.89 6.55 -41.03
CA LEU A 215 -6.26 5.44 -40.31
C LEU A 215 -6.18 5.78 -38.84
N GLU A 216 -6.77 4.94 -37.98
CA GLU A 216 -6.62 4.98 -36.54
C GLU A 216 -5.68 3.84 -36.11
N VAL A 217 -4.61 4.18 -35.41
CA VAL A 217 -3.60 3.23 -34.93
C VAL A 217 -3.65 3.17 -33.41
N ALA A 218 -3.84 1.96 -32.88
CA ALA A 218 -3.77 1.66 -31.46
C ALA A 218 -2.40 1.03 -31.17
N LEU A 219 -1.64 1.67 -30.28
CA LEU A 219 -0.37 1.19 -29.74
C LEU A 219 -0.60 0.71 -28.31
N SER A 220 -0.30 -0.55 -28.01
CA SER A 220 -0.37 -1.14 -26.68
C SER A 220 1.03 -1.51 -26.18
N TYR A 221 1.30 -1.25 -24.91
CA TYR A 221 2.58 -1.56 -24.27
C TYR A 221 2.42 -1.85 -22.77
N ALA A 222 3.29 -2.70 -22.25
CA ALA A 222 3.37 -2.96 -20.82
C ALA A 222 4.34 -1.99 -20.14
N VAL A 223 3.94 -1.48 -18.98
CA VAL A 223 4.73 -0.57 -18.17
C VAL A 223 4.69 -1.02 -16.69
N PRO A 224 5.84 -1.14 -16.00
CA PRO A 224 5.90 -1.39 -14.56
C PRO A 224 5.51 -0.13 -13.78
N GLY A 225 5.34 -0.27 -12.47
CA GLY A 225 5.01 0.86 -11.59
C GLY A 225 3.52 1.12 -11.47
N ALA A 226 2.70 0.16 -11.87
CA ALA A 226 1.26 0.14 -11.61
C ALA A 226 0.86 -1.18 -10.94
N SER A 227 -0.11 -1.10 -10.04
CA SER A 227 -0.66 -2.26 -9.35
C SER A 227 -2.09 -1.98 -8.90
N TRP A 228 -2.80 -3.03 -8.54
CA TRP A 228 -4.09 -2.90 -7.90
C TRP A 228 -4.27 -3.96 -6.81
N SER A 229 -5.12 -3.65 -5.84
CA SER A 229 -5.50 -4.56 -4.76
C SER A 229 -7.01 -4.50 -4.49
N PRO A 230 -7.62 -5.62 -4.07
CA PRO A 230 -9.01 -5.65 -3.67
C PRO A 230 -9.25 -4.90 -2.37
N SER A 231 -10.39 -4.22 -2.27
CA SER A 231 -10.87 -3.57 -1.06
C SER A 231 -12.38 -3.74 -0.95
N TYR A 232 -12.89 -3.83 0.27
CA TYR A 232 -14.30 -4.08 0.54
C TYR A 232 -14.86 -3.09 1.54
N ASP A 233 -16.14 -2.74 1.36
CA ASP A 233 -16.93 -2.04 2.36
C ASP A 233 -18.13 -2.93 2.72
N ALA A 234 -18.09 -3.55 3.90
CA ALA A 234 -19.19 -4.36 4.41
C ALA A 234 -20.13 -3.45 5.22
N ARG A 235 -21.35 -3.22 4.70
CA ARG A 235 -22.39 -2.45 5.39
C ARG A 235 -23.41 -3.41 5.97
N VAL A 236 -23.48 -3.46 7.28
CA VAL A 236 -24.47 -4.24 8.02
C VAL A 236 -25.68 -3.36 8.27
N LEU A 237 -26.82 -3.75 7.74
CA LEU A 237 -28.10 -3.10 7.95
C LEU A 237 -28.86 -3.87 9.04
N SER A 238 -28.89 -3.33 10.26
CA SER A 238 -29.49 -4.00 11.42
C SER A 238 -31.00 -4.29 11.24
N THR A 239 -31.70 -3.45 10.47
CA THR A 239 -33.12 -3.61 10.16
C THR A 239 -33.40 -4.75 9.17
N ASP A 240 -32.51 -4.94 8.20
CA ASP A 240 -32.73 -5.85 7.06
C ASP A 240 -32.12 -7.24 7.25
N ARG A 241 -31.33 -7.45 8.31
CA ARG A 241 -30.55 -8.66 8.57
C ARG A 241 -29.76 -9.10 7.32
N ALA A 242 -29.10 -8.15 6.70
CA ALA A 242 -28.32 -8.36 5.49
C ALA A 242 -27.01 -7.58 5.55
N VAL A 243 -26.00 -8.10 4.88
CA VAL A 243 -24.73 -7.40 4.67
C VAL A 243 -24.66 -6.99 3.21
N GLN A 244 -24.53 -5.72 2.93
CA GLN A 244 -24.20 -5.21 1.61
C GLN A 244 -22.67 -5.11 1.51
N LEU A 245 -22.07 -5.96 0.68
CA LEU A 245 -20.64 -5.99 0.45
C LEU A 245 -20.32 -5.22 -0.84
N GLY A 246 -19.77 -4.01 -0.70
CA GLY A 246 -19.17 -3.25 -1.81
C GLY A 246 -17.80 -3.82 -2.11
N TYR A 247 -17.54 -4.16 -3.38
CA TYR A 247 -16.26 -4.67 -3.86
C TYR A 247 -15.59 -3.62 -4.75
N PHE A 248 -14.37 -3.23 -4.43
CA PHE A 248 -13.61 -2.18 -5.08
C PHE A 248 -12.21 -2.67 -5.45
N GLY A 249 -11.62 -2.02 -6.45
CA GLY A 249 -10.20 -2.08 -6.72
C GLY A 249 -9.53 -0.80 -6.26
N VAL A 250 -8.43 -0.89 -5.53
CA VAL A 250 -7.57 0.24 -5.22
C VAL A 250 -6.38 0.21 -6.17
N VAL A 251 -6.31 1.17 -7.06
CA VAL A 251 -5.28 1.29 -8.10
C VAL A 251 -4.22 2.28 -7.65
N HIS A 252 -2.96 1.89 -7.76
CA HIS A 252 -1.80 2.74 -7.58
C HIS A 252 -0.99 2.77 -8.87
N GLN A 253 -0.50 3.93 -9.28
CA GLN A 253 0.39 3.99 -10.42
C GLN A 253 1.40 5.15 -10.33
N ARG A 254 2.61 4.89 -10.81
CA ARG A 254 3.69 5.85 -11.04
C ARG A 254 4.43 5.50 -12.33
N THR A 255 3.68 5.40 -13.40
CA THR A 255 4.23 4.99 -14.72
C THR A 255 4.90 6.13 -15.47
N GLY A 256 4.69 7.38 -15.02
CA GLY A 256 5.14 8.60 -15.67
C GLY A 256 4.11 9.21 -16.62
N GLU A 257 2.91 8.64 -16.71
CA GLU A 257 1.80 9.15 -17.55
C GLU A 257 0.50 9.15 -16.75
N ASP A 258 -0.22 10.27 -16.76
CA ASP A 258 -1.56 10.35 -16.20
C ASP A 258 -2.56 9.62 -17.11
N TRP A 259 -3.37 8.75 -16.53
CA TRP A 259 -4.46 8.08 -17.23
C TRP A 259 -5.74 8.88 -17.06
N THR A 260 -6.05 9.71 -18.04
CA THR A 260 -7.21 10.62 -17.97
C THR A 260 -8.36 10.08 -18.81
N ASN A 261 -9.54 9.87 -18.17
CA ASN A 261 -10.77 9.39 -18.81
C ASN A 261 -10.57 8.11 -19.64
N VAL A 262 -9.92 7.10 -19.04
CA VAL A 262 -9.59 5.84 -19.70
C VAL A 262 -10.61 4.75 -19.40
N GLU A 263 -10.80 3.79 -20.32
CA GLU A 263 -11.43 2.51 -20.02
C GLU A 263 -10.49 1.69 -19.15
N LEU A 264 -10.89 1.40 -17.90
CA LEU A 264 -10.06 0.69 -16.94
C LEU A 264 -10.52 -0.77 -16.81
N THR A 265 -9.54 -1.68 -16.85
CA THR A 265 -9.74 -3.10 -16.56
C THR A 265 -8.77 -3.53 -15.46
N LEU A 266 -9.26 -4.25 -14.44
CA LEU A 266 -8.44 -4.84 -13.39
C LEU A 266 -8.32 -6.34 -13.63
N SER A 267 -7.10 -6.88 -13.65
CA SER A 267 -6.87 -8.30 -13.93
C SER A 267 -6.03 -8.95 -12.83
N THR A 268 -6.39 -10.19 -12.47
CA THR A 268 -5.61 -11.02 -11.53
C THR A 268 -4.51 -11.82 -12.20
N ALA A 269 -4.43 -11.79 -13.53
CA ALA A 269 -3.36 -12.45 -14.28
C ALA A 269 -1.98 -11.91 -13.87
N ARG A 270 -0.96 -12.73 -13.99
CA ARG A 270 0.44 -12.37 -13.71
C ARG A 270 1.33 -12.60 -14.93
N PRO A 271 1.30 -11.71 -15.92
CA PRO A 271 2.07 -11.88 -17.16
C PRO A 271 3.58 -11.98 -16.92
N SER A 272 4.07 -11.45 -15.80
CA SER A 272 5.49 -11.47 -15.42
C SER A 272 6.02 -12.84 -15.05
N LEU A 273 5.17 -13.78 -14.63
CA LEU A 273 5.61 -15.13 -14.22
C LEU A 273 6.02 -16.02 -15.41
N GLY A 274 5.72 -15.59 -16.64
CA GLY A 274 5.98 -16.39 -17.84
C GLY A 274 5.03 -17.59 -17.97
N GLY A 275 5.12 -18.30 -19.09
CA GLY A 275 4.27 -19.44 -19.40
C GLY A 275 4.86 -20.81 -19.07
N ALA A 276 6.12 -20.90 -18.59
CA ALA A 276 6.79 -22.16 -18.28
C ALA A 276 6.89 -22.39 -16.77
N PRO A 277 6.59 -23.62 -16.28
CA PRO A 277 6.77 -23.95 -14.87
C PRO A 277 8.27 -23.92 -14.51
N PRO A 278 8.62 -23.56 -13.26
CA PRO A 278 10.00 -23.64 -12.79
C PRO A 278 10.48 -25.10 -12.75
N GLN A 279 11.74 -25.30 -13.07
CA GLN A 279 12.35 -26.63 -12.97
C GLN A 279 12.97 -26.82 -11.59
N LEU A 280 12.70 -27.97 -10.97
CA LEU A 280 13.33 -28.38 -9.73
C LEU A 280 14.81 -28.70 -9.98
N SER A 281 15.69 -27.97 -9.32
CA SER A 281 17.10 -28.34 -9.21
C SER A 281 17.29 -29.41 -8.13
N PRO A 282 18.26 -30.35 -8.27
CA PRO A 282 18.55 -31.32 -7.23
C PRO A 282 18.89 -30.63 -5.90
N TRP A 283 18.22 -31.02 -4.83
CA TRP A 283 18.55 -30.57 -3.48
C TRP A 283 19.70 -31.42 -2.96
N MET A 284 20.92 -30.91 -3.11
CA MET A 284 22.13 -31.59 -2.62
C MET A 284 22.33 -31.28 -1.14
N VAL A 285 22.54 -32.32 -0.33
CA VAL A 285 23.00 -32.21 1.06
C VAL A 285 24.41 -32.77 1.13
N ASP A 286 25.33 -32.02 1.77
CA ASP A 286 26.71 -32.43 1.98
C ASP A 286 27.09 -32.25 3.44
N VAL A 287 28.16 -32.91 3.87
CA VAL A 287 28.68 -32.81 5.23
C VAL A 287 29.25 -31.42 5.47
N MET A 288 28.75 -30.73 6.47
CA MET A 288 29.29 -29.44 6.86
C MET A 288 30.70 -29.66 7.43
N GLN A 289 31.72 -29.36 6.63
CA GLN A 289 33.11 -29.31 7.13
C GLN A 289 33.17 -28.12 8.10
N ALA A 290 33.35 -28.43 9.39
CA ALA A 290 33.65 -27.41 10.38
C ALA A 290 34.96 -26.72 9.98
N GLN A 291 34.86 -25.51 9.43
CA GLN A 291 36.01 -24.64 9.34
C GLN A 291 36.46 -24.34 10.75
N VAL A 292 37.60 -24.85 11.16
CA VAL A 292 38.29 -24.41 12.37
C VAL A 292 38.69 -22.95 12.11
N ILE A 293 37.83 -22.04 12.55
CA ILE A 293 38.13 -20.62 12.61
C ILE A 293 39.16 -20.46 13.72
N SER A 294 40.41 -20.19 13.34
CA SER A 294 41.46 -19.77 14.24
C SER A 294 41.01 -18.52 14.96
N GLU A 295 40.87 -18.61 16.27
CA GLU A 295 40.57 -17.50 17.19
C GLU A 295 41.71 -16.47 17.19
N LYS A 296 41.82 -15.68 16.14
CA LYS A 296 42.53 -14.38 16.14
C LYS A 296 42.04 -13.55 14.97
N GLU A 297 41.39 -12.43 15.27
CA GLU A 297 40.85 -11.45 14.37
C GLU A 297 39.36 -11.66 14.01
N ASP A 298 38.46 -11.29 14.93
CA ASP A 298 37.20 -10.64 14.55
C ASP A 298 36.39 -10.18 15.79
N ALA A 299 37.03 -9.34 16.60
CA ALA A 299 36.30 -8.59 17.64
C ALA A 299 35.68 -7.27 17.11
N LEU A 300 35.36 -7.19 15.81
CA LEU A 300 34.90 -5.91 15.20
C LEU A 300 33.84 -6.03 14.09
N ALA A 301 32.90 -6.96 14.19
CA ALA A 301 31.75 -6.98 13.28
C ALA A 301 30.45 -7.54 13.89
N ILE A 302 30.13 -7.20 15.12
CA ILE A 302 28.73 -7.27 15.57
C ILE A 302 28.13 -5.88 15.38
N ARG A 303 27.81 -5.51 14.15
CA ARG A 303 26.84 -4.44 13.89
C ARG A 303 25.44 -4.98 14.08
N LYS A 304 24.80 -4.49 15.12
CA LYS A 304 23.36 -4.56 15.35
C LYS A 304 22.57 -4.43 14.05
N TYR A 305 21.85 -5.48 13.67
CA TYR A 305 20.66 -5.34 12.87
C TYR A 305 19.54 -4.84 13.82
N GLU A 306 19.35 -3.56 13.86
CA GLU A 306 18.09 -2.99 14.36
C GLU A 306 17.03 -3.24 13.30
N VAL A 307 16.14 -4.17 13.58
CA VAL A 307 14.86 -4.30 12.88
C VAL A 307 14.03 -3.10 13.32
N SER A 308 14.01 -2.04 12.51
CA SER A 308 13.02 -0.98 12.66
C SER A 308 11.66 -1.56 12.24
N ALA A 309 10.83 -1.84 13.23
CA ALA A 309 9.43 -2.15 13.01
C ALA A 309 8.71 -0.85 12.58
N ASP A 310 8.56 -0.67 11.28
CA ASP A 310 7.75 0.39 10.69
C ASP A 310 6.26 0.01 10.78
N ALA A 311 5.76 -0.09 12.02
CA ALA A 311 4.34 -0.29 12.29
C ALA A 311 3.53 1.01 12.23
N ASP A 312 4.20 2.17 12.15
CA ASP A 312 3.55 3.49 12.26
C ASP A 312 3.07 4.06 10.90
N ALA A 313 3.57 3.55 9.79
CA ALA A 313 3.14 4.02 8.46
C ALA A 313 1.71 3.60 8.10
N GLY A 314 1.22 2.48 8.64
CA GLY A 314 -0.14 1.99 8.40
C GLY A 314 -1.23 2.80 9.10
N TYR A 315 -0.94 3.40 10.24
CA TYR A 315 -1.94 4.16 11.02
C TYR A 315 -2.18 5.58 10.49
N ARG A 316 -1.18 6.22 9.89
CA ARG A 316 -1.34 7.58 9.32
C ARG A 316 -2.16 7.60 8.04
N ALA A 317 -2.06 6.58 7.20
CA ALA A 317 -2.90 6.45 6.00
C ALA A 317 -4.39 6.25 6.32
N LEU A 318 -4.73 5.71 7.51
CA LEU A 318 -6.11 5.53 7.97
C LEU A 318 -6.76 6.83 8.47
N GLU A 319 -6.00 7.81 8.93
CA GLU A 319 -6.54 9.09 9.41
C GLU A 319 -6.90 10.05 8.29
N GLU A 320 -6.17 10.05 7.18
CA GLU A 320 -6.48 10.91 6.02
C GLU A 320 -7.73 10.48 5.24
N MET A 321 -8.14 9.20 5.35
CA MET A 321 -9.38 8.70 4.70
C MET A 321 -10.67 9.07 5.43
N LYS A 322 -10.61 9.69 6.62
CA LYS A 322 -11.80 10.07 7.40
C LYS A 322 -12.55 11.31 6.90
N ALA A 323 -12.05 12.02 5.91
CA ALA A 323 -12.53 13.36 5.57
C ALA A 323 -13.51 13.45 4.39
N THR A 324 -13.86 12.37 3.69
CA THR A 324 -14.78 12.47 2.55
C THR A 324 -16.10 11.75 2.83
N ARG A 325 -17.00 12.45 3.53
CA ARG A 325 -18.42 12.09 3.54
C ARG A 325 -19.03 12.45 2.18
N ILE A 326 -19.25 11.47 1.36
CA ILE A 326 -20.12 11.60 0.19
C ILE A 326 -21.34 10.71 0.46
N ASN A 327 -22.39 11.33 0.95
CA ASN A 327 -23.74 10.77 0.89
C ASN A 327 -24.20 10.87 -0.56
N GLN A 328 -24.07 9.81 -1.32
CA GLN A 328 -24.77 9.62 -2.57
C GLN A 328 -25.32 8.19 -2.60
N ASP A 329 -26.63 8.10 -2.82
CA ASP A 329 -27.26 6.86 -3.29
C ASP A 329 -26.60 6.47 -4.62
N LEU A 330 -25.54 5.67 -4.53
CA LEU A 330 -24.82 5.18 -5.70
C LEU A 330 -25.59 3.95 -6.21
N SER A 331 -26.33 4.13 -7.30
CA SER A 331 -26.68 3.01 -8.15
C SER A 331 -25.38 2.47 -8.75
N PHE A 332 -24.92 1.34 -8.26
CA PHE A 332 -23.68 0.72 -8.72
C PHE A 332 -23.89 0.14 -10.13
N SER A 333 -23.20 0.69 -11.11
CA SER A 333 -23.00 0.01 -12.38
C SER A 333 -22.06 -1.17 -12.15
N VAL A 334 -22.52 -2.39 -12.44
CA VAL A 334 -21.78 -3.62 -12.23
C VAL A 334 -20.70 -3.78 -13.30
N ALA A 335 -19.46 -4.09 -12.91
CA ALA A 335 -18.38 -4.42 -13.84
C ALA A 335 -18.73 -5.68 -14.64
N THR A 336 -18.38 -5.71 -15.93
CA THR A 336 -18.51 -6.90 -16.76
C THR A 336 -17.33 -7.82 -16.44
N LEU A 337 -17.63 -9.05 -16.00
CA LEU A 337 -16.63 -10.08 -15.73
C LEU A 337 -16.33 -10.86 -17.01
N ASP A 338 -15.05 -10.94 -17.37
CA ASP A 338 -14.53 -11.92 -18.31
C ASP A 338 -13.74 -12.98 -17.52
N ALA A 339 -14.42 -14.08 -17.17
CA ALA A 339 -13.83 -15.19 -16.45
C ALA A 339 -13.09 -16.10 -17.44
N GLN A 340 -11.79 -15.88 -17.60
CA GLN A 340 -10.92 -16.82 -18.28
C GLN A 340 -10.54 -17.96 -17.30
N ALA A 341 -10.25 -19.14 -17.82
CA ALA A 341 -10.04 -20.36 -17.01
C ALA A 341 -8.98 -20.24 -15.90
N THR A 342 -8.11 -19.24 -15.92
CA THR A 342 -6.98 -19.05 -14.98
C THR A 342 -6.91 -17.67 -14.32
N SER A 343 -7.76 -16.70 -14.72
CA SER A 343 -7.71 -15.32 -14.18
C SER A 343 -9.06 -14.64 -14.29
N ALA A 344 -9.35 -13.75 -13.35
CA ALA A 344 -10.51 -12.87 -13.40
C ALA A 344 -10.09 -11.50 -13.93
N SER A 345 -10.88 -10.93 -14.84
CA SER A 345 -10.73 -9.57 -15.36
C SER A 345 -12.02 -8.80 -15.15
N PHE A 346 -11.92 -7.63 -14.52
CA PHE A 346 -13.05 -6.76 -14.17
C PHE A 346 -12.98 -5.50 -15.02
N LYS A 347 -13.82 -5.37 -16.03
CA LYS A 347 -13.93 -4.14 -16.81
C LYS A 347 -14.76 -3.13 -16.02
N ILE A 348 -14.15 -2.03 -15.60
CA ILE A 348 -14.81 -0.98 -14.81
C ILE A 348 -15.80 -0.23 -15.74
N PRO A 349 -17.07 -0.08 -15.33
CA PRO A 349 -18.13 0.42 -16.22
C PRO A 349 -18.03 1.94 -16.44
N VAL A 350 -17.29 2.65 -15.60
CA VAL A 350 -17.14 4.11 -15.69
C VAL A 350 -15.72 4.45 -16.07
N VAL A 351 -15.54 5.37 -17.02
CA VAL A 351 -14.23 5.91 -17.35
C VAL A 351 -13.56 6.48 -16.11
N SER A 352 -12.28 6.20 -15.96
CA SER A 352 -11.54 6.51 -14.75
C SER A 352 -10.35 7.41 -15.04
N THR A 353 -10.03 8.29 -14.10
CA THR A 353 -8.80 9.08 -14.13
C THR A 353 -7.90 8.64 -12.98
N VAL A 354 -6.68 8.23 -13.30
CA VAL A 354 -5.66 7.76 -12.34
C VAL A 354 -4.38 8.54 -12.59
N PRO A 355 -4.03 9.50 -11.71
CA PRO A 355 -2.80 10.28 -11.85
C PRO A 355 -1.55 9.43 -11.56
N SER A 356 -0.40 9.85 -12.12
CA SER A 356 0.88 9.14 -11.96
C SER A 356 1.66 9.60 -10.73
N ASP A 357 0.98 9.74 -9.59
CA ASP A 357 1.54 10.21 -8.33
C ASP A 357 1.53 9.16 -7.21
N ASN A 358 1.23 7.91 -7.57
CA ASN A 358 1.06 6.79 -6.65
C ASN A 358 -0.05 6.96 -5.59
N SER A 359 -0.91 7.97 -5.74
CA SER A 359 -2.07 8.13 -4.86
C SER A 359 -3.08 6.98 -5.07
N PRO A 360 -3.72 6.46 -4.00
CA PRO A 360 -4.70 5.39 -4.12
C PRO A 360 -5.97 5.89 -4.81
N GLN A 361 -6.36 5.21 -5.91
CA GLN A 361 -7.61 5.48 -6.61
C GLN A 361 -8.56 4.30 -6.42
N LYS A 362 -9.65 4.52 -5.67
CA LYS A 362 -10.66 3.50 -5.38
C LYS A 362 -11.71 3.49 -6.49
N VAL A 363 -11.78 2.39 -7.26
CA VAL A 363 -12.74 2.20 -8.35
C VAL A 363 -13.74 1.08 -8.02
N PRO A 364 -15.03 1.25 -8.32
CA PRO A 364 -16.04 0.25 -8.00
C PRO A 364 -15.97 -0.93 -8.97
N ILE A 365 -15.99 -2.16 -8.44
CA ILE A 365 -16.13 -3.38 -9.21
C ILE A 365 -17.59 -3.81 -9.20
N THR A 366 -18.17 -4.06 -8.02
CA THR A 366 -19.55 -4.50 -7.87
C THR A 366 -20.04 -4.34 -6.42
N SER A 367 -21.32 -4.59 -6.21
CA SER A 367 -21.91 -4.72 -4.87
C SER A 367 -22.73 -5.99 -4.79
N VAL A 368 -22.53 -6.77 -3.74
CA VAL A 368 -23.22 -8.05 -3.51
C VAL A 368 -24.01 -7.92 -2.21
N ARG A 369 -25.30 -8.27 -2.25
CA ARG A 369 -26.13 -8.39 -1.04
C ARG A 369 -26.05 -9.84 -0.54
N LEU A 370 -25.47 -10.00 0.66
CA LEU A 370 -25.32 -11.27 1.33
C LEU A 370 -26.42 -11.39 2.38
N ALA A 371 -27.31 -12.37 2.20
CA ALA A 371 -28.37 -12.63 3.18
C ALA A 371 -27.82 -13.54 4.27
N ASP A 372 -27.87 -13.14 5.52
CA ASP A 372 -27.62 -14.03 6.67
C ASP A 372 -28.13 -13.47 8.00
N VAL A 373 -28.17 -14.37 8.99
CA VAL A 373 -28.47 -14.01 10.38
C VAL A 373 -27.15 -13.81 11.11
N PRO A 374 -26.77 -12.58 11.43
CA PRO A 374 -25.54 -12.35 12.20
C PRO A 374 -25.64 -13.05 13.56
N GLU A 375 -24.54 -13.63 14.01
CA GLU A 375 -24.37 -14.21 15.33
C GLU A 375 -23.11 -13.63 16.01
N TYR A 376 -23.10 -13.62 17.33
CA TYR A 376 -21.93 -13.22 18.09
C TYR A 376 -21.05 -14.43 18.40
N LEU A 377 -19.74 -14.29 18.18
CA LEU A 377 -18.72 -15.25 18.60
C LEU A 377 -17.90 -14.63 19.73
N ALA A 378 -17.77 -15.34 20.85
CA ALA A 378 -16.94 -14.91 21.96
C ALA A 378 -15.99 -16.03 22.39
N ILE A 379 -14.71 -15.68 22.63
CA ILE A 379 -13.66 -16.58 23.13
C ILE A 379 -13.03 -15.91 24.37
N PRO A 380 -13.74 -15.90 25.51
CA PRO A 380 -13.42 -15.05 26.64
C PRO A 380 -12.08 -15.38 27.31
N LYS A 381 -11.59 -16.60 27.16
CA LYS A 381 -10.25 -17.01 27.62
C LYS A 381 -9.14 -16.24 26.90
N GLN A 382 -9.29 -15.88 25.63
CA GLN A 382 -8.32 -15.12 24.84
C GLN A 382 -8.60 -13.61 24.92
N LEU A 383 -9.86 -13.23 24.69
CA LEU A 383 -10.29 -11.85 24.75
C LEU A 383 -11.75 -11.78 25.21
N ALA A 384 -12.00 -11.01 26.28
CA ALA A 384 -13.34 -10.82 26.85
C ALA A 384 -14.15 -9.82 26.00
N ALA A 385 -14.44 -10.17 24.75
CA ALA A 385 -15.19 -9.39 23.78
C ALA A 385 -16.10 -10.28 22.96
N ALA A 386 -17.22 -9.74 22.48
CA ALA A 386 -18.13 -10.39 21.54
C ALA A 386 -17.88 -9.85 20.12
N PHE A 387 -17.56 -10.74 19.18
CA PHE A 387 -17.35 -10.41 17.79
C PHE A 387 -18.64 -10.69 17.00
N LEU A 388 -19.17 -9.68 16.34
CA LEU A 388 -20.24 -9.86 15.39
C LEU A 388 -19.70 -10.59 14.17
N THR A 389 -20.31 -11.71 13.80
CA THR A 389 -19.93 -12.54 12.64
C THR A 389 -21.17 -12.90 11.82
N ALA A 390 -21.00 -13.09 10.52
CA ALA A 390 -22.05 -13.55 9.64
C ALA A 390 -21.54 -14.73 8.80
N LYS A 391 -22.33 -15.83 8.74
CA LYS A 391 -22.05 -16.98 7.87
C LYS A 391 -22.74 -16.77 6.55
N VAL A 392 -21.97 -16.38 5.56
CA VAL A 392 -22.47 -15.97 4.25
C VAL A 392 -21.98 -16.90 3.15
N THR A 393 -22.68 -16.91 2.03
CA THR A 393 -22.27 -17.64 0.83
C THR A 393 -21.95 -16.62 -0.25
N ASN A 394 -20.82 -16.78 -0.94
CA ASN A 394 -20.54 -15.97 -2.13
C ASN A 394 -21.55 -16.35 -3.22
N SER A 395 -22.60 -15.55 -3.35
CA SER A 395 -23.67 -15.75 -4.36
C SER A 395 -23.35 -15.10 -5.71
N SER A 396 -22.17 -14.52 -5.86
CA SER A 396 -21.74 -13.93 -7.14
C SER A 396 -21.13 -14.99 -8.07
N ASP A 397 -21.04 -14.66 -9.36
CA ASP A 397 -20.42 -15.52 -10.38
C ASP A 397 -18.89 -15.39 -10.43
N PHE A 398 -18.29 -14.62 -9.52
CA PHE A 398 -16.85 -14.34 -9.50
C PHE A 398 -16.23 -14.56 -8.11
N PRO A 399 -14.92 -14.81 -8.04
CA PRO A 399 -14.23 -14.93 -6.77
C PRO A 399 -14.15 -13.57 -6.07
N LEU A 400 -14.45 -13.54 -4.77
CA LEU A 400 -14.07 -12.44 -3.89
C LEU A 400 -12.61 -12.66 -3.53
N LEU A 401 -11.74 -11.76 -3.96
CA LEU A 401 -10.29 -11.89 -3.75
C LEU A 401 -9.89 -11.46 -2.34
N ALA A 402 -8.76 -11.97 -1.85
CA ALA A 402 -8.24 -11.54 -0.55
C ALA A 402 -7.93 -10.03 -0.55
N GLY A 403 -8.45 -9.31 0.45
CA GLY A 403 -8.30 -7.86 0.52
C GLY A 403 -8.73 -7.25 1.86
N ALA A 404 -8.38 -5.98 2.06
CA ALA A 404 -8.80 -5.22 3.22
C ALA A 404 -10.31 -4.92 3.17
N MET A 405 -10.96 -4.91 4.33
CA MET A 405 -12.38 -4.69 4.44
C MET A 405 -12.69 -3.69 5.57
N ASN A 406 -13.42 -2.64 5.23
CA ASN A 406 -14.01 -1.73 6.21
C ASN A 406 -15.41 -2.22 6.56
N VAL A 407 -15.74 -2.20 7.85
CA VAL A 407 -17.05 -2.62 8.35
C VAL A 407 -17.81 -1.42 8.88
N PHE A 408 -19.05 -1.28 8.41
CA PHE A 408 -19.98 -0.25 8.83
C PHE A 408 -21.25 -0.90 9.38
N LEU A 409 -21.69 -0.47 10.53
CA LEU A 409 -22.98 -0.84 11.12
C LEU A 409 -23.88 0.40 11.09
N ASP A 410 -25.01 0.31 10.39
CA ASP A 410 -25.96 1.43 10.20
C ASP A 410 -25.23 2.73 9.80
N ASP A 411 -24.33 2.64 8.80
CA ASP A 411 -23.47 3.70 8.24
C ASP A 411 -22.38 4.27 9.18
N ILE A 412 -22.23 3.70 10.38
CA ILE A 412 -21.15 4.06 11.31
C ILE A 412 -19.97 3.10 11.10
N PHE A 413 -18.77 3.64 10.91
CA PHE A 413 -17.54 2.81 10.85
C PHE A 413 -17.32 2.13 12.21
N VAL A 414 -17.20 0.80 12.20
CA VAL A 414 -17.04 -0.02 13.40
C VAL A 414 -15.62 -0.59 13.49
N SER A 415 -15.12 -1.15 12.39
CA SER A 415 -13.81 -1.81 12.41
C SER A 415 -13.20 -1.95 11.02
N ALA A 416 -11.89 -2.18 10.98
CA ALA A 416 -11.19 -2.71 9.83
C ALA A 416 -10.97 -4.22 10.01
N SER A 417 -11.18 -4.98 8.94
CA SER A 417 -11.05 -6.43 8.88
C SER A 417 -10.39 -6.82 7.55
N SER A 418 -10.34 -8.12 7.26
CA SER A 418 -9.86 -8.62 5.97
C SER A 418 -10.74 -9.77 5.50
N LEU A 419 -10.89 -9.86 4.17
CA LEU A 419 -11.53 -10.97 3.52
C LEU A 419 -10.46 -11.89 2.91
N ARG A 420 -10.57 -13.21 3.10
CA ARG A 420 -9.77 -14.19 2.35
C ARG A 420 -10.36 -14.37 0.95
N THR A 421 -9.63 -15.01 0.06
CA THR A 421 -10.22 -15.39 -1.23
C THR A 421 -11.37 -16.40 -1.02
N VAL A 422 -12.52 -16.09 -1.60
CA VAL A 422 -13.76 -16.89 -1.50
C VAL A 422 -14.31 -17.15 -2.91
N MET A 423 -14.39 -18.41 -3.28
CA MET A 423 -14.86 -18.81 -4.61
C MET A 423 -16.39 -18.69 -4.74
N PRO A 424 -16.94 -18.60 -5.96
CA PRO A 424 -18.38 -18.67 -6.19
C PRO A 424 -19.02 -19.89 -5.54
N GLY A 425 -20.12 -19.69 -4.82
CA GLY A 425 -20.82 -20.73 -4.09
C GLY A 425 -20.16 -21.18 -2.77
N GLU A 426 -18.99 -20.69 -2.43
CA GLU A 426 -18.29 -21.02 -1.18
C GLU A 426 -18.92 -20.32 0.01
N LYS A 427 -19.04 -21.03 1.13
CA LYS A 427 -19.46 -20.48 2.42
C LYS A 427 -18.25 -19.96 3.20
N PHE A 428 -18.42 -18.83 3.85
CA PHE A 428 -17.36 -18.22 4.64
C PHE A 428 -17.91 -17.43 5.83
N ASP A 429 -17.07 -17.25 6.85
CA ASP A 429 -17.38 -16.39 7.99
C ASP A 429 -16.90 -14.97 7.70
N LEU A 430 -17.80 -14.01 7.83
CA LEU A 430 -17.51 -12.58 7.67
C LEU A 430 -17.40 -11.96 9.06
N ALA A 431 -16.22 -11.52 9.44
CA ALA A 431 -15.98 -10.84 10.70
C ALA A 431 -16.41 -9.37 10.57
N LEU A 432 -17.36 -8.96 11.40
CA LEU A 432 -18.00 -7.64 11.33
C LEU A 432 -17.57 -6.69 12.48
N GLY A 433 -16.61 -7.13 13.33
CA GLY A 433 -16.06 -6.33 14.40
C GLY A 433 -16.58 -6.67 15.79
N VAL A 434 -16.13 -5.90 16.79
CA VAL A 434 -16.53 -6.07 18.20
C VAL A 434 -17.77 -5.24 18.49
N ASP A 435 -18.71 -5.81 19.27
CA ASP A 435 -19.88 -5.11 19.77
C ASP A 435 -19.88 -5.11 21.32
N ASP A 436 -19.52 -3.98 21.90
CA ASP A 436 -19.43 -3.79 23.36
C ASP A 436 -20.81 -3.84 24.06
N ALA A 437 -21.92 -3.79 23.30
CA ALA A 437 -23.24 -3.98 23.85
C ALA A 437 -23.51 -5.43 24.29
N ILE A 438 -22.70 -6.39 23.86
CA ILE A 438 -22.67 -7.75 24.40
C ILE A 438 -21.48 -7.86 25.34
N ALA A 439 -21.75 -7.71 26.65
CA ALA A 439 -20.70 -7.76 27.65
C ALA A 439 -20.28 -9.20 27.97
N ILE A 440 -18.98 -9.46 27.89
CA ILE A 440 -18.40 -10.78 28.17
C ILE A 440 -17.41 -10.65 29.32
N THR A 441 -17.45 -11.59 30.27
CA THR A 441 -16.39 -11.71 31.30
C THR A 441 -15.97 -13.16 31.50
N HIS A 442 -14.70 -13.35 31.80
CA HIS A 442 -14.08 -14.62 32.16
C HIS A 442 -13.38 -14.41 33.50
N LYS A 443 -13.93 -14.99 34.57
CA LYS A 443 -13.44 -14.78 35.94
C LYS A 443 -13.03 -16.08 36.56
N LEU A 444 -11.78 -16.16 37.02
CA LEU A 444 -11.33 -17.23 37.91
C LEU A 444 -11.87 -16.97 39.32
N ASN A 445 -12.76 -17.84 39.81
CA ASN A 445 -13.31 -17.78 41.16
C ASN A 445 -12.33 -18.37 42.17
N ASN A 446 -11.80 -19.56 41.84
CA ASN A 446 -10.93 -20.28 42.76
C ASN A 446 -9.95 -21.21 42.00
N ARG A 447 -8.76 -21.37 42.59
CA ARG A 447 -7.78 -22.38 42.18
C ARG A 447 -7.35 -23.13 43.42
N PHE A 448 -7.76 -24.39 43.52
CA PHE A 448 -7.51 -25.22 44.68
C PHE A 448 -6.53 -26.34 44.35
N SER A 449 -5.55 -26.57 45.20
CA SER A 449 -4.58 -27.65 45.03
C SER A 449 -4.61 -28.55 46.26
N GLU A 450 -4.77 -29.86 46.04
CA GLU A 450 -4.80 -30.89 47.09
C GLU A 450 -3.87 -32.04 46.73
N ASP A 451 -3.36 -32.70 47.76
CA ASP A 451 -2.62 -33.93 47.59
C ASP A 451 -3.60 -35.12 47.60
N THR A 452 -3.45 -36.02 46.63
CA THR A 452 -4.30 -37.19 46.45
C THR A 452 -3.50 -38.46 46.68
N GLY A 453 -4.15 -39.54 47.24
CA GLY A 453 -3.58 -40.85 47.44
C GLY A 453 -2.80 -41.01 48.77
N LEU A 454 -3.03 -42.15 49.45
CA LEU A 454 -2.34 -42.50 50.68
C LEU A 454 -1.00 -43.23 50.43
N ILE A 455 -0.89 -43.96 49.32
CA ILE A 455 0.27 -44.78 48.95
C ILE A 455 0.95 -44.15 47.72
N ASP A 456 0.21 -43.88 46.65
CA ASP A 456 0.68 -43.19 45.46
C ASP A 456 0.36 -41.69 45.58
N LYS A 457 1.39 -40.90 45.95
CA LYS A 457 1.24 -39.45 46.12
C LYS A 457 0.96 -38.78 44.77
N GLY A 458 -0.26 -38.30 44.59
CA GLY A 458 -0.71 -37.47 43.48
C GLY A 458 -0.95 -36.04 43.93
N LYS A 459 -1.09 -35.17 42.95
CA LYS A 459 -1.51 -33.78 43.12
C LYS A 459 -2.65 -33.46 42.18
N ARG A 460 -3.76 -32.97 42.74
CA ARG A 460 -4.91 -32.50 41.99
C ARG A 460 -5.03 -30.98 42.08
N VAL A 461 -5.12 -30.31 40.95
CA VAL A 461 -5.39 -28.87 40.87
C VAL A 461 -6.74 -28.67 40.25
N THR A 462 -7.65 -28.01 40.96
CA THR A 462 -9.01 -27.70 40.48
C THR A 462 -9.10 -26.23 40.17
N TYR A 463 -9.59 -25.93 38.97
CA TYR A 463 -9.85 -24.59 38.50
C TYR A 463 -11.39 -24.39 38.44
N ASP A 464 -11.84 -23.23 38.92
CA ASP A 464 -13.24 -22.85 38.98
C ASP A 464 -13.40 -21.46 38.40
N TYR A 465 -14.05 -21.36 37.21
CA TYR A 465 -14.29 -20.12 36.50
C TYR A 465 -15.80 -19.84 36.38
N THR A 466 -16.16 -18.59 36.33
CA THR A 466 -17.49 -18.13 35.90
C THR A 466 -17.34 -17.31 34.61
N LEU A 467 -18.04 -17.77 33.55
CA LEU A 467 -18.19 -17.06 32.30
C LEU A 467 -19.51 -16.30 32.37
N THR A 468 -19.48 -14.99 32.12
CA THR A 468 -20.71 -14.20 32.09
C THR A 468 -20.92 -13.61 30.70
N VAL A 469 -22.13 -13.72 30.21
CA VAL A 469 -22.58 -13.12 28.95
C VAL A 469 -23.83 -12.28 29.25
N GLN A 470 -23.80 -11.00 28.86
CA GLN A 470 -24.94 -10.10 29.06
C GLN A 470 -25.28 -9.38 27.77
N ASN A 471 -26.53 -9.45 27.35
CA ASN A 471 -27.06 -8.72 26.21
C ASN A 471 -27.62 -7.37 26.70
N ASN A 472 -26.90 -6.27 26.44
CA ASN A 472 -27.38 -4.91 26.78
C ASN A 472 -28.18 -4.25 25.65
N LYS A 473 -28.38 -4.97 24.51
CA LYS A 473 -29.18 -4.48 23.39
C LYS A 473 -30.69 -4.60 23.67
N LYS A 474 -31.47 -3.93 22.85
CA LYS A 474 -32.94 -3.99 22.89
C LYS A 474 -33.51 -5.12 22.02
N THR A 475 -32.65 -5.87 21.36
CA THR A 475 -32.97 -6.96 20.43
C THR A 475 -32.58 -8.30 21.03
N PHE A 476 -33.17 -9.37 20.52
CA PHE A 476 -32.82 -10.72 20.82
C PHE A 476 -31.54 -11.09 20.04
N GLU A 477 -30.52 -11.62 20.75
CA GLU A 477 -29.23 -11.90 20.14
C GLU A 477 -28.78 -13.34 20.39
N ARG A 478 -28.15 -13.94 19.38
CA ARG A 478 -27.52 -15.25 19.49
C ARG A 478 -26.03 -15.10 19.70
N VAL A 479 -25.52 -15.68 20.79
CA VAL A 479 -24.10 -15.66 21.13
C VAL A 479 -23.57 -17.11 21.16
N VAL A 480 -22.54 -17.37 20.35
CA VAL A 480 -21.74 -18.59 20.41
C VAL A 480 -20.53 -18.31 21.28
N LEU A 481 -20.48 -18.94 22.44
CA LEU A 481 -19.36 -18.83 23.36
C LEU A 481 -18.48 -20.06 23.23
N LEU A 482 -17.17 -19.87 23.03
CA LEU A 482 -16.17 -20.93 23.00
C LEU A 482 -15.21 -20.75 24.18
N ASP A 483 -14.93 -21.84 24.86
CA ASP A 483 -13.86 -21.94 25.86
C ASP A 483 -13.21 -23.30 25.75
N GLN A 484 -12.20 -23.61 26.53
CA GLN A 484 -11.51 -24.90 26.44
C GLN A 484 -11.02 -25.40 27.80
N VAL A 485 -11.03 -26.72 27.94
CA VAL A 485 -10.30 -27.44 29.00
C VAL A 485 -9.03 -28.04 28.42
N PRO A 486 -7.95 -28.18 29.22
CA PRO A 486 -6.72 -28.78 28.73
C PRO A 486 -6.94 -30.25 28.32
N VAL A 487 -6.20 -30.68 27.27
CA VAL A 487 -6.16 -32.08 26.85
C VAL A 487 -4.79 -32.66 27.16
N SER A 488 -4.79 -33.79 27.89
CA SER A 488 -3.55 -34.46 28.21
C SER A 488 -3.05 -35.34 27.07
N ARG A 489 -1.76 -35.26 26.75
CA ARG A 489 -1.04 -36.19 25.89
C ARG A 489 -0.31 -37.30 26.64
N ASN A 490 -0.43 -37.32 27.99
CA ASN A 490 0.25 -38.27 28.84
C ASN A 490 -0.77 -38.99 29.73
N GLU A 491 -0.80 -40.31 29.71
CA GLU A 491 -1.74 -41.14 30.43
C GLU A 491 -1.68 -40.95 31.98
N LYS A 492 -0.54 -40.46 32.50
CA LYS A 492 -0.38 -40.14 33.91
C LYS A 492 -1.01 -38.83 34.37
N ILE A 493 -1.48 -38.01 33.40
CA ILE A 493 -2.13 -36.75 33.69
C ILE A 493 -3.60 -36.86 33.27
N VAL A 494 -4.48 -36.83 34.26
CA VAL A 494 -5.92 -36.96 34.05
C VAL A 494 -6.59 -35.61 34.17
N VAL A 495 -7.29 -35.18 33.11
CA VAL A 495 -8.11 -33.97 33.12
C VAL A 495 -9.57 -34.40 33.22
N THR A 496 -10.29 -33.87 34.20
CA THR A 496 -11.70 -34.18 34.45
C THR A 496 -12.51 -32.91 34.40
N LEU A 497 -13.47 -32.80 33.46
CA LEU A 497 -14.47 -31.76 33.46
C LEU A 497 -15.50 -32.01 34.56
N ILE A 498 -15.73 -31.01 35.44
CA ILE A 498 -16.63 -31.08 36.58
C ILE A 498 -17.92 -30.29 36.29
N ALA A 499 -17.78 -29.15 35.66
CA ALA A 499 -18.90 -28.31 35.17
C ALA A 499 -18.48 -27.60 33.87
N PRO A 500 -19.37 -27.46 32.88
CA PRO A 500 -20.79 -27.90 32.88
C PRO A 500 -20.91 -29.43 32.87
N ASP A 501 -22.15 -29.94 33.09
CA ASP A 501 -22.43 -31.38 32.92
C ASP A 501 -22.18 -31.79 31.46
N ALA A 502 -21.54 -32.93 31.27
CA ALA A 502 -21.22 -33.44 29.93
C ALA A 502 -22.45 -33.74 29.04
N THR A 503 -23.64 -33.78 29.66
CA THR A 503 -24.93 -33.86 28.94
C THR A 503 -25.37 -32.49 28.40
N GLU A 504 -24.92 -31.38 29.02
CA GLU A 504 -25.25 -30.03 28.58
C GLU A 504 -24.25 -29.56 27.51
N VAL A 505 -22.94 -29.71 27.77
CA VAL A 505 -21.87 -29.34 26.84
C VAL A 505 -20.77 -30.41 26.87
N LYS A 506 -20.59 -31.07 25.73
CA LYS A 506 -19.55 -32.08 25.57
C LYS A 506 -18.28 -31.44 25.00
N PRO A 507 -17.11 -31.65 25.64
CA PRO A 507 -15.84 -31.21 25.07
C PRO A 507 -15.58 -31.90 23.72
N GLU A 508 -15.08 -31.13 22.75
CA GLU A 508 -14.54 -31.65 21.49
C GLU A 508 -13.19 -32.34 21.74
N ALA A 509 -12.65 -33.00 20.70
CA ALA A 509 -11.40 -33.77 20.82
C ALA A 509 -10.19 -32.91 21.23
N ASP A 510 -10.21 -31.62 20.95
CA ASP A 510 -9.19 -30.62 21.32
C ASP A 510 -9.46 -29.92 22.66
N GLY A 511 -10.50 -30.35 23.37
CA GLY A 511 -10.92 -29.78 24.65
C GLY A 511 -11.84 -28.56 24.52
N THR A 512 -12.23 -28.16 23.32
CA THR A 512 -13.13 -27.02 23.11
C THR A 512 -14.52 -27.31 23.63
N LEU A 513 -15.06 -26.34 24.37
CA LEU A 513 -16.45 -26.31 24.86
C LEU A 513 -17.20 -25.22 24.09
N LYS A 514 -18.40 -25.56 23.59
CA LYS A 514 -19.22 -24.65 22.81
C LYS A 514 -20.62 -24.50 23.41
N TRP A 515 -20.99 -23.28 23.78
CA TRP A 515 -22.33 -22.89 24.16
C TRP A 515 -22.99 -22.06 23.06
N THR A 516 -24.27 -22.33 22.79
CA THR A 516 -25.08 -21.48 21.93
C THR A 516 -26.18 -20.86 22.79
N LEU A 517 -26.09 -19.56 22.99
CA LEU A 517 -26.96 -18.82 23.89
C LEU A 517 -27.88 -17.91 23.07
N ASP A 518 -29.17 -18.07 23.29
CA ASP A 518 -30.20 -17.18 22.76
C ASP A 518 -30.60 -16.24 23.91
N LEU A 519 -30.18 -14.98 23.83
CA LEU A 519 -30.32 -14.00 24.91
C LEU A 519 -31.39 -12.95 24.58
N LYS A 520 -32.34 -12.79 25.48
CA LYS A 520 -33.34 -11.71 25.42
C LYS A 520 -32.71 -10.34 25.71
N PRO A 521 -33.38 -9.25 25.34
CA PRO A 521 -32.96 -7.91 25.75
C PRO A 521 -32.74 -7.81 27.27
N GLY A 522 -31.55 -7.32 27.68
CA GLY A 522 -31.13 -7.16 29.07
C GLY A 522 -30.80 -8.48 29.81
N GLU A 523 -30.89 -9.63 29.15
CA GLU A 523 -30.61 -10.92 29.79
C GLU A 523 -29.12 -11.10 30.08
N LYS A 524 -28.84 -11.57 31.32
CA LYS A 524 -27.52 -11.96 31.79
C LYS A 524 -27.53 -13.47 32.04
N ARG A 525 -26.50 -14.19 31.56
CA ARG A 525 -26.27 -15.60 31.86
C ARG A 525 -24.90 -15.81 32.47
N GLU A 526 -24.84 -16.64 33.49
CA GLU A 526 -23.61 -17.09 34.14
C GLU A 526 -23.45 -18.58 33.90
N LEU A 527 -22.29 -18.97 33.35
CA LEU A 527 -21.95 -20.33 32.98
C LEU A 527 -20.76 -20.77 33.84
N PRO A 528 -20.91 -21.84 34.64
CA PRO A 528 -19.79 -22.37 35.40
C PRO A 528 -18.86 -23.17 34.47
N LEU A 529 -17.55 -22.98 34.63
CA LEU A 529 -16.53 -23.82 34.01
C LEU A 529 -15.59 -24.32 35.10
N LYS A 530 -15.68 -25.61 35.42
CA LYS A 530 -14.88 -26.21 36.49
C LYS A 530 -14.24 -27.50 35.98
N PHE A 531 -12.93 -27.62 36.16
CA PHE A 531 -12.20 -28.84 35.82
C PHE A 531 -11.04 -29.10 36.80
N SER A 532 -10.62 -30.34 36.87
CA SER A 532 -9.46 -30.73 37.67
C SER A 532 -8.40 -31.40 36.81
N ILE A 533 -7.15 -31.21 37.21
CA ILE A 533 -5.97 -31.85 36.62
C ILE A 533 -5.28 -32.65 37.72
N GLU A 534 -5.26 -33.96 37.53
CA GLU A 534 -4.61 -34.88 38.49
C GLU A 534 -3.34 -35.47 37.88
N ARG A 535 -2.26 -35.50 38.66
CA ARG A 535 -0.97 -35.99 38.23
C ARG A 535 -0.17 -36.61 39.41
N PRO A 536 0.78 -37.51 39.16
CA PRO A 536 1.74 -37.93 40.18
C PRO A 536 2.57 -36.74 40.68
N SER A 537 2.85 -36.69 42.00
CA SER A 537 3.58 -35.57 42.62
C SER A 537 4.99 -35.35 42.04
N ALA A 538 5.62 -36.42 41.55
CA ALA A 538 6.95 -36.37 40.92
C ALA A 538 6.96 -35.84 39.49
N VAL A 539 5.77 -35.65 38.84
CA VAL A 539 5.66 -35.21 37.45
C VAL A 539 5.42 -33.70 37.42
N ALA A 540 6.35 -32.96 36.85
CA ALA A 540 6.12 -31.54 36.51
C ALA A 540 5.24 -31.44 35.26
N VAL A 541 4.24 -30.56 35.26
CA VAL A 541 3.37 -30.32 34.12
C VAL A 541 3.67 -28.94 33.56
N ALA A 542 4.01 -28.89 32.29
CA ALA A 542 4.12 -27.64 31.53
C ALA A 542 2.75 -27.26 30.93
N GLY A 543 2.49 -25.96 30.70
CA GLY A 543 1.25 -25.47 30.10
C GLY A 543 0.08 -25.30 31.07
N LEU A 544 0.31 -25.29 32.38
CA LEU A 544 -0.66 -24.81 33.36
C LEU A 544 -0.54 -23.30 33.55
N GLU A 545 -1.69 -22.62 33.59
CA GLU A 545 -1.80 -21.17 33.89
C GLU A 545 -1.56 -20.89 35.37
#